data_924a57e1287bdcb128a9a6ef9a2be8b8
#
_entry.id   924a57e1287bdcb128a9a6ef9a2be8b8
#
_cell.length_a   1.000
_cell.length_b   1.000
_cell.length_c   1.000
_cell.angle_alpha   90.00
_cell.angle_beta   90.00
_cell.angle_gamma   90.00
#
_symmetry.space_group_name_H-M   'P 1'
#
loop_
_entity.id
_entity.type
_entity.pdbx_description
1 polymer ?
#
loop_
_entity_poly.entity_id
_entity_poly.type
_entity_poly.pdbx_seq_one_letter_code
_entity_poly.pdbx_strand_id
1 'polypeptide(L)'
;MLNFDPARQPSAPGIYLMKDAAGTVLYVGKAKNLRKRLRSYLKAERDGRAQIRFLLERAVAVETIVTDTEKEALLLEETLIKEHRPRYNIDLRDDKTFISLRLDLREEFPAFEVVRRVRADGARYFGPFTSAVAVRETLKEIHRIFALRRYPLARCRRRSRPCLFHQVGQCSAPCHGLISRAAYRDLVEGAIALLEGRESEVVALLRRRMAEEAAALHFEAAARLRDQLRAIEQTVERQKAVRYGSIDQDVIGLHRAGGEVEIAVLFIRHGRLAGRRSYNLDWHIEEERLLEEFLLRYYGRDVPIPDEVLLPLPIEGETALAEWLSERRGCRVRLLTPRRGERVALLTLAARNAQEAWRERGSRSEARAELLAEIGRRLQLSRAPRRMECFDISTMQGRATVASMAVVVDGEPAPAEYRHYRVRTVDSGDDYAALREVLARRLQRGVAEQALPDFILIDGGRGQLGVLTALLDELGLTQAIAVAGMAKSRVRANVRGKSVERSEERLFLPGRKNPVILPAGSPALFLLTRLRDEAHRFAIDYHRQLRGRTQLASELTAIPGIGPQRRRALLRHFGSSARLKSATLDELRAMPGLPQGVAERLHAQLHAGEPPTGAHS
;
A
#
# COMPACT_ATOMS: atom_id res chain seq x y z
N MET A 1 0.05 -29.68 28.60
CA MET A 1 0.40 -30.73 27.64
C MET A 1 -0.78 -30.97 26.72
N LEU A 2 -0.52 -31.03 25.44
CA LEU A 2 -1.53 -31.26 24.41
C LEU A 2 -2.19 -32.64 24.62
N ASN A 3 -3.46 -32.66 24.98
CA ASN A 3 -4.18 -33.89 25.30
C ASN A 3 -4.98 -34.37 24.07
N PHE A 4 -4.35 -35.21 23.25
CA PHE A 4 -5.04 -35.91 22.16
C PHE A 4 -4.41 -37.27 21.87
N ASP A 5 -5.24 -38.23 21.42
CA ASP A 5 -4.79 -39.53 20.98
C ASP A 5 -4.70 -39.59 19.44
N PRO A 6 -3.48 -39.62 18.85
CA PRO A 6 -3.32 -39.68 17.40
C PRO A 6 -3.92 -40.96 16.78
N ALA A 7 -4.05 -42.04 17.52
CA ALA A 7 -4.63 -43.29 17.00
C ALA A 7 -6.12 -43.14 16.67
N ARG A 8 -6.83 -42.27 17.38
CA ARG A 8 -8.24 -41.96 17.17
C ARG A 8 -8.50 -40.99 16.07
N GLN A 9 -7.44 -40.33 15.52
CA GLN A 9 -7.60 -39.36 14.46
C GLN A 9 -7.82 -40.02 13.09
N PRO A 10 -8.59 -39.39 12.20
CA PRO A 10 -8.86 -39.92 10.85
C PRO A 10 -7.59 -40.05 10.01
N SER A 11 -7.53 -41.10 9.17
CA SER A 11 -6.46 -41.27 8.16
C SER A 11 -6.85 -40.65 6.81
N ALA A 12 -7.62 -39.58 6.82
CA ALA A 12 -8.14 -38.87 5.66
C ALA A 12 -7.51 -37.47 5.53
N PRO A 13 -7.63 -36.80 4.37
CA PRO A 13 -7.30 -35.40 4.22
C PRO A 13 -8.17 -34.53 5.13
N GLY A 14 -7.66 -33.39 5.54
CA GLY A 14 -8.45 -32.47 6.36
C GLY A 14 -7.64 -31.39 7.06
N ILE A 15 -8.32 -30.68 7.94
CA ILE A 15 -7.79 -29.57 8.73
C ILE A 15 -7.68 -30.00 10.20
N TYR A 16 -6.70 -29.46 10.90
CA TYR A 16 -6.60 -29.53 12.35
C TYR A 16 -6.41 -28.13 12.94
N LEU A 17 -7.15 -27.87 14.03
CA LEU A 17 -7.10 -26.63 14.79
C LEU A 17 -6.49 -26.92 16.16
N MET A 18 -5.42 -26.23 16.51
CA MET A 18 -4.84 -26.28 17.84
C MET A 18 -5.39 -25.14 18.69
N LYS A 19 -5.97 -25.46 19.84
CA LYS A 19 -6.65 -24.50 20.72
C LYS A 19 -5.97 -24.42 22.08
N ASP A 20 -6.01 -23.24 22.70
CA ASP A 20 -5.59 -23.05 24.10
C ASP A 20 -6.67 -23.45 25.10
N ALA A 21 -6.39 -23.27 26.40
CA ALA A 21 -7.31 -23.58 27.47
C ALA A 21 -8.60 -22.74 27.47
N ALA A 22 -8.59 -21.59 26.83
CA ALA A 22 -9.75 -20.71 26.65
C ALA A 22 -10.56 -21.05 25.39
N GLY A 23 -10.14 -22.05 24.60
CA GLY A 23 -10.77 -22.43 23.34
C GLY A 23 -10.36 -21.56 22.15
N THR A 24 -9.41 -20.64 22.34
CA THR A 24 -8.91 -19.77 21.25
C THR A 24 -8.06 -20.59 20.28
N VAL A 25 -8.31 -20.43 18.98
CA VAL A 25 -7.54 -21.09 17.93
C VAL A 25 -6.15 -20.46 17.84
N LEU A 26 -5.12 -21.22 18.17
CA LEU A 26 -3.72 -20.81 18.12
C LEU A 26 -3.09 -21.05 16.75
N TYR A 27 -3.47 -22.14 16.09
CA TYR A 27 -2.94 -22.56 14.81
C TYR A 27 -3.98 -23.36 14.02
N VAL A 28 -4.02 -23.15 12.72
CA VAL A 28 -4.79 -23.92 11.75
C VAL A 28 -3.82 -24.54 10.76
N GLY A 29 -3.96 -25.84 10.49
CA GLY A 29 -3.12 -26.51 9.50
C GLY A 29 -3.86 -27.62 8.78
N LYS A 30 -3.47 -27.87 7.52
CA LYS A 30 -4.00 -29.00 6.74
C LYS A 30 -3.09 -30.22 6.77
N ALA A 31 -3.63 -31.36 6.42
CA ALA A 31 -2.86 -32.58 6.21
C ALA A 31 -3.51 -33.46 5.14
N LYS A 32 -2.69 -34.14 4.34
CA LYS A 32 -3.09 -35.27 3.48
C LYS A 32 -3.61 -36.44 4.27
N ASN A 33 -3.04 -36.62 5.46
CA ASN A 33 -3.42 -37.67 6.43
C ASN A 33 -3.29 -37.06 7.82
N LEU A 34 -4.44 -36.73 8.41
CA LEU A 34 -4.51 -36.10 9.74
C LEU A 34 -3.82 -36.90 10.81
N ARG A 35 -4.02 -38.25 10.86
CA ARG A 35 -3.38 -39.14 11.82
C ARG A 35 -1.86 -39.11 11.74
N LYS A 36 -1.31 -39.21 10.51
CA LYS A 36 0.13 -39.21 10.29
C LYS A 36 0.74 -37.85 10.69
N ARG A 37 0.08 -36.77 10.34
CA ARG A 37 0.52 -35.38 10.62
C ARG A 37 0.49 -35.08 12.12
N LEU A 38 -0.60 -35.38 12.80
CA LEU A 38 -0.72 -35.13 14.23
C LEU A 38 0.26 -36.01 15.05
N ARG A 39 0.55 -37.24 14.60
CA ARG A 39 1.58 -38.08 15.19
C ARG A 39 2.98 -37.48 15.06
N SER A 40 3.27 -36.74 14.00
CA SER A 40 4.59 -36.10 13.81
C SER A 40 4.87 -35.03 14.86
N TYR A 41 3.86 -34.33 15.35
CA TYR A 41 4.02 -33.34 16.43
C TYR A 41 4.46 -33.97 17.77
N LEU A 42 3.92 -35.13 18.12
CA LEU A 42 4.36 -35.88 19.35
C LEU A 42 5.80 -36.39 19.25
N LYS A 43 6.26 -36.71 18.03
CA LYS A 43 7.66 -37.09 17.81
C LYS A 43 8.58 -35.87 17.91
N ALA A 44 8.17 -34.73 17.36
CA ALA A 44 8.93 -33.48 17.39
C ALA A 44 9.12 -32.96 18.84
N GLU A 45 8.17 -33.21 19.74
CA GLU A 45 8.29 -32.90 21.17
C GLU A 45 9.44 -33.68 21.83
N ARG A 46 9.65 -34.93 21.42
CA ARG A 46 10.73 -35.80 21.91
C ARG A 46 12.10 -35.51 21.29
N ASP A 47 12.12 -35.02 20.04
CA ASP A 47 13.34 -34.75 19.27
C ASP A 47 13.97 -33.36 19.56
N GLY A 48 13.43 -32.59 20.54
CA GLY A 48 14.01 -31.34 21.01
C GLY A 48 13.92 -30.18 20.01
N ARG A 49 13.04 -30.24 19.01
CA ARG A 49 12.79 -29.14 18.07
C ARG A 49 12.15 -27.95 18.79
N ALA A 50 12.98 -27.04 19.26
CA ALA A 50 12.58 -25.88 20.09
C ALA A 50 11.41 -25.07 19.51
N GLN A 51 11.23 -25.09 18.20
CA GLN A 51 10.33 -24.21 17.47
C GLN A 51 8.85 -24.65 17.54
N ILE A 52 8.59 -25.97 17.52
CA ILE A 52 7.23 -26.52 17.69
C ILE A 52 6.82 -26.47 19.18
N ARG A 53 7.80 -26.40 20.07
CA ARG A 53 7.60 -26.43 21.51
C ARG A 53 6.71 -25.28 22.00
N PHE A 54 6.91 -24.06 21.51
CA PHE A 54 6.09 -22.90 21.91
C PHE A 54 4.60 -23.02 21.55
N LEU A 55 4.28 -23.64 20.42
CA LEU A 55 2.90 -23.93 20.03
C LEU A 55 2.32 -25.05 20.94
N LEU A 56 3.08 -26.16 21.10
CA LEU A 56 2.65 -27.30 21.86
C LEU A 56 2.55 -27.04 23.37
N GLU A 57 3.36 -26.12 23.92
CA GLU A 57 3.29 -25.70 25.32
C GLU A 57 1.99 -24.95 25.64
N ARG A 58 1.41 -24.27 24.66
CA ARG A 58 0.18 -23.47 24.83
C ARG A 58 -1.08 -24.19 24.35
N ALA A 59 -0.95 -25.07 23.37
CA ALA A 59 -2.07 -25.83 22.84
C ALA A 59 -2.50 -26.93 23.84
N VAL A 60 -3.79 -26.94 24.14
CA VAL A 60 -4.39 -27.92 25.09
C VAL A 60 -5.27 -28.91 24.34
N ALA A 61 -5.92 -28.52 23.28
CA ALA A 61 -6.84 -29.34 22.49
C ALA A 61 -6.54 -29.29 20.99
N VAL A 62 -6.88 -30.39 20.30
CA VAL A 62 -6.84 -30.50 18.84
C VAL A 62 -8.24 -30.86 18.34
N GLU A 63 -8.77 -30.07 17.45
CA GLU A 63 -10.00 -30.34 16.70
C GLU A 63 -9.64 -30.69 15.27
N THR A 64 -10.31 -31.69 14.67
CA THR A 64 -10.06 -32.09 13.28
C THR A 64 -11.33 -32.03 12.46
N ILE A 65 -11.20 -31.54 11.22
CA ILE A 65 -12.26 -31.49 10.22
C ILE A 65 -11.79 -32.30 9.00
N VAL A 66 -12.50 -33.36 8.68
CA VAL A 66 -12.21 -34.22 7.51
C VAL A 66 -12.75 -33.58 6.25
N THR A 67 -11.99 -33.67 5.16
CA THR A 67 -12.40 -33.25 3.82
C THR A 67 -12.27 -34.41 2.85
N ASP A 68 -13.00 -34.36 1.75
CA ASP A 68 -12.94 -35.40 0.72
C ASP A 68 -11.66 -35.31 -0.10
N THR A 69 -11.13 -34.11 -0.29
CA THR A 69 -9.92 -33.85 -1.09
C THR A 69 -8.92 -32.96 -0.37
N GLU A 70 -7.66 -33.06 -0.78
CA GLU A 70 -6.58 -32.17 -0.31
C GLU A 70 -6.85 -30.70 -0.72
N LYS A 71 -7.50 -30.49 -1.85
CA LYS A 71 -7.88 -29.16 -2.35
C LYS A 71 -8.95 -28.52 -1.47
N GLU A 72 -9.95 -29.28 -1.04
CA GLU A 72 -10.95 -28.79 -0.08
C GLU A 72 -10.29 -28.44 1.26
N ALA A 73 -9.35 -29.28 1.74
CA ALA A 73 -8.55 -28.97 2.93
C ALA A 73 -7.81 -27.63 2.76
N LEU A 74 -7.21 -27.37 1.60
CA LEU A 74 -6.49 -26.14 1.30
C LEU A 74 -7.43 -24.90 1.37
N LEU A 75 -8.60 -24.97 0.75
CA LEU A 75 -9.58 -23.87 0.74
C LEU A 75 -10.18 -23.63 2.13
N LEU A 76 -10.43 -24.71 2.88
CA LEU A 76 -10.94 -24.62 4.25
C LEU A 76 -9.89 -24.05 5.19
N GLU A 77 -8.60 -24.40 5.03
CA GLU A 77 -7.48 -23.81 5.78
C GLU A 77 -7.45 -22.30 5.60
N GLU A 78 -7.50 -21.81 4.34
CA GLU A 78 -7.51 -20.38 4.04
C GLU A 78 -8.70 -19.65 4.70
N THR A 79 -9.87 -20.27 4.68
CA THR A 79 -11.09 -19.71 5.25
C THR A 79 -10.99 -19.60 6.76
N LEU A 80 -10.58 -20.67 7.44
CA LEU A 80 -10.45 -20.71 8.90
C LEU A 80 -9.33 -19.79 9.42
N ILE A 81 -8.23 -19.66 8.67
CA ILE A 81 -7.18 -18.71 9.02
C ILE A 81 -7.67 -17.26 8.91
N LYS A 82 -8.46 -16.92 7.90
CA LYS A 82 -9.08 -15.57 7.75
C LYS A 82 -10.06 -15.28 8.88
N GLU A 83 -10.85 -16.27 9.27
CA GLU A 83 -11.87 -16.16 10.32
C GLU A 83 -11.24 -16.01 11.71
N HIS A 84 -10.37 -16.94 12.08
CA HIS A 84 -9.80 -17.02 13.44
C HIS A 84 -8.55 -16.16 13.64
N ARG A 85 -7.85 -15.79 12.57
CA ARG A 85 -6.56 -15.05 12.61
C ARG A 85 -5.59 -15.61 13.65
N PRO A 86 -5.25 -16.90 13.58
CA PRO A 86 -4.49 -17.57 14.62
C PRO A 86 -3.09 -16.98 14.76
N ARG A 87 -2.61 -16.87 15.99
CA ARG A 87 -1.32 -16.23 16.30
C ARG A 87 -0.11 -16.90 15.64
N TYR A 88 -0.16 -18.22 15.46
CA TYR A 88 0.96 -19.01 14.92
C TYR A 88 0.86 -19.30 13.43
N ASN A 89 -0.15 -18.75 12.73
CA ASN A 89 -0.21 -18.75 11.28
C ASN A 89 0.41 -17.46 10.72
N ILE A 90 0.83 -17.51 9.46
CA ILE A 90 1.43 -16.34 8.77
C ILE A 90 0.42 -15.18 8.72
N ASP A 91 0.86 -14.00 9.13
CA ASP A 91 0.17 -12.74 8.89
C ASP A 91 0.98 -11.87 7.93
N LEU A 92 0.58 -11.84 6.66
CA LEU A 92 1.21 -10.98 5.66
C LEU A 92 0.72 -9.53 5.85
N ARG A 93 1.37 -8.79 6.75
CA ARG A 93 1.00 -7.41 7.11
C ARG A 93 1.29 -6.37 6.04
N ASP A 94 2.07 -6.71 5.01
CA ASP A 94 2.41 -5.75 3.95
C ASP A 94 1.24 -5.57 2.98
N ASP A 95 0.48 -4.51 3.21
CA ASP A 95 -0.70 -4.09 2.43
C ASP A 95 -0.34 -3.33 1.13
N LYS A 96 0.95 -3.26 0.78
CA LYS A 96 1.37 -2.60 -0.45
C LYS A 96 0.91 -3.41 -1.66
N THR A 97 -0.24 -3.03 -2.20
CA THR A 97 -0.77 -3.61 -3.43
C THR A 97 0.19 -3.39 -4.59
N PHE A 98 0.35 -4.41 -5.43
CA PHE A 98 1.12 -4.28 -6.66
C PHE A 98 0.53 -3.21 -7.57
N ILE A 99 1.42 -2.54 -8.30
CA ILE A 99 1.01 -1.58 -9.31
C ILE A 99 1.19 -2.25 -10.66
N SER A 100 0.17 -2.18 -11.48
CA SER A 100 0.19 -2.71 -12.85
C SER A 100 -0.24 -1.63 -13.83
N LEU A 101 0.17 -1.77 -15.08
CA LEU A 101 -0.35 -0.99 -16.19
C LEU A 101 -1.47 -1.78 -16.86
N ARG A 102 -2.65 -1.20 -16.91
CA ARG A 102 -3.81 -1.74 -17.63
C ARG A 102 -3.93 -1.08 -18.99
N LEU A 103 -4.22 -1.86 -20.03
CA LEU A 103 -4.45 -1.40 -21.39
C LEU A 103 -5.70 -2.10 -21.96
N ASP A 104 -6.75 -1.36 -22.24
CA ASP A 104 -7.98 -1.89 -22.83
C ASP A 104 -7.95 -1.71 -24.35
N LEU A 105 -7.70 -2.82 -25.07
CA LEU A 105 -7.60 -2.81 -26.53
C LEU A 105 -8.96 -2.64 -27.24
N ARG A 106 -10.08 -2.69 -26.51
CA ARG A 106 -11.42 -2.44 -27.07
C ARG A 106 -11.69 -0.96 -27.26
N GLU A 107 -10.97 -0.09 -26.55
CA GLU A 107 -11.06 1.35 -26.74
C GLU A 107 -10.66 1.76 -28.17
N GLU A 108 -11.29 2.81 -28.68
CA GLU A 108 -10.99 3.37 -30.00
C GLU A 108 -9.51 3.77 -30.10
N PHE A 109 -8.98 4.43 -29.09
CA PHE A 109 -7.59 4.81 -28.90
C PHE A 109 -7.11 4.38 -27.52
N PRO A 110 -6.59 3.15 -27.34
CA PRO A 110 -6.17 2.61 -26.05
C PRO A 110 -5.14 3.51 -25.34
N ALA A 111 -5.21 3.58 -24.00
CA ALA A 111 -4.21 4.25 -23.19
C ALA A 111 -3.84 3.42 -21.96
N PHE A 112 -2.61 3.56 -21.51
CA PHE A 112 -2.16 2.92 -20.28
C PHE A 112 -2.75 3.60 -19.05
N GLU A 113 -3.32 2.79 -18.17
CA GLU A 113 -3.84 3.19 -16.86
C GLU A 113 -3.02 2.53 -15.77
N VAL A 114 -2.68 3.30 -14.72
CA VAL A 114 -2.01 2.77 -13.53
C VAL A 114 -3.06 2.22 -12.59
N VAL A 115 -3.02 0.92 -12.35
CA VAL A 115 -4.00 0.22 -11.49
C VAL A 115 -3.30 -0.55 -10.39
N ARG A 116 -4.02 -0.77 -9.28
CA ARG A 116 -3.53 -1.55 -8.13
C ARG A 116 -4.19 -2.92 -8.01
N ARG A 117 -5.18 -3.22 -8.85
CA ARG A 117 -5.88 -4.50 -8.88
C ARG A 117 -6.00 -4.98 -10.32
N VAL A 118 -5.67 -6.23 -10.53
CA VAL A 118 -5.91 -6.93 -11.78
C VAL A 118 -7.36 -7.45 -11.75
N ARG A 119 -8.11 -7.24 -12.83
CA ARG A 119 -9.50 -7.69 -12.98
C ARG A 119 -9.61 -8.61 -14.19
N ALA A 120 -10.53 -9.56 -14.15
CA ALA A 120 -10.86 -10.39 -15.31
C ALA A 120 -11.82 -9.63 -16.24
N ASP A 121 -11.40 -8.48 -16.78
CA ASP A 121 -12.20 -7.56 -17.60
C ASP A 121 -11.84 -7.59 -19.08
N GLY A 122 -10.98 -8.53 -19.51
CA GLY A 122 -10.51 -8.66 -20.88
C GLY A 122 -9.48 -7.62 -21.34
N ALA A 123 -9.05 -6.71 -20.44
CA ALA A 123 -7.94 -5.81 -20.71
C ALA A 123 -6.59 -6.52 -20.50
N ARG A 124 -5.53 -5.99 -21.11
CA ARG A 124 -4.15 -6.49 -20.90
C ARG A 124 -3.52 -5.79 -19.71
N TYR A 125 -2.78 -6.57 -18.92
CA TYR A 125 -2.10 -6.08 -17.73
C TYR A 125 -0.60 -6.34 -17.83
N PHE A 126 0.22 -5.33 -17.48
CA PHE A 126 1.68 -5.41 -17.49
C PHE A 126 2.21 -5.12 -16.11
N GLY A 127 3.16 -5.89 -15.63
CA GLY A 127 3.75 -5.82 -14.30
C GLY A 127 3.88 -7.20 -13.66
N PRO A 128 4.04 -7.32 -12.35
CA PRO A 128 3.90 -6.27 -11.31
C PRO A 128 5.08 -5.31 -11.24
N PHE A 129 4.80 -4.03 -11.00
CA PHE A 129 5.83 -3.04 -10.71
C PHE A 129 6.01 -2.90 -9.19
N THR A 130 7.25 -2.82 -8.75
CA THR A 130 7.58 -2.77 -7.33
C THR A 130 7.38 -1.40 -6.69
N SER A 131 7.33 -0.34 -7.49
CA SER A 131 7.12 1.01 -6.98
C SER A 131 6.36 1.91 -7.96
N ALA A 132 5.68 2.94 -7.43
CA ALA A 132 5.03 3.96 -8.23
C ALA A 132 6.03 4.82 -9.03
N VAL A 133 7.29 4.88 -8.63
CA VAL A 133 8.35 5.56 -9.36
C VAL A 133 8.69 4.78 -10.63
N ALA A 134 8.92 3.47 -10.50
CA ALA A 134 9.22 2.60 -11.63
C ALA A 134 8.11 2.63 -12.70
N VAL A 135 6.84 2.59 -12.30
CA VAL A 135 5.70 2.72 -13.23
C VAL A 135 5.70 4.06 -13.96
N ARG A 136 5.95 5.16 -13.25
CA ARG A 136 5.96 6.49 -13.86
C ARG A 136 7.11 6.66 -14.85
N GLU A 137 8.28 6.13 -14.52
CA GLU A 137 9.44 6.13 -15.42
C GLU A 137 9.17 5.30 -16.67
N THR A 138 8.63 4.09 -16.52
CA THR A 138 8.22 3.25 -17.65
C THR A 138 7.19 3.97 -18.55
N LEU A 139 6.16 4.56 -17.96
CA LEU A 139 5.15 5.32 -18.72
C LEU A 139 5.74 6.55 -19.41
N LYS A 140 6.68 7.25 -18.76
CA LYS A 140 7.37 8.40 -19.34
C LYS A 140 8.13 7.98 -20.60
N GLU A 141 8.84 6.86 -20.56
CA GLU A 141 9.57 6.33 -21.70
C GLU A 141 8.61 5.86 -22.82
N ILE A 142 7.55 5.11 -22.50
CA ILE A 142 6.52 4.70 -23.46
C ILE A 142 5.92 5.93 -24.19
N HIS A 143 5.56 6.97 -23.47
CA HIS A 143 4.99 8.16 -24.06
C HIS A 143 6.00 8.97 -24.89
N ARG A 144 7.27 8.93 -24.51
CA ARG A 144 8.35 9.54 -25.30
C ARG A 144 8.58 8.84 -26.63
N ILE A 145 8.52 7.49 -26.61
CA ILE A 145 8.81 6.66 -27.80
C ILE A 145 7.59 6.57 -28.70
N PHE A 146 6.41 6.26 -28.16
CA PHE A 146 5.22 5.93 -28.96
C PHE A 146 4.16 7.03 -29.02
N ALA A 147 4.37 8.15 -28.36
CA ALA A 147 3.47 9.33 -28.38
C ALA A 147 1.97 8.98 -28.13
N LEU A 148 1.69 8.05 -27.23
CA LEU A 148 0.33 7.61 -26.89
C LEU A 148 -0.40 8.68 -26.08
N ARG A 149 -1.74 8.71 -26.14
CA ARG A 149 -2.55 9.62 -25.32
C ARG A 149 -2.37 9.39 -23.81
N ARG A 150 -2.43 10.48 -23.03
CA ARG A 150 -2.27 10.43 -21.56
C ARG A 150 -3.55 10.70 -20.79
N TYR A 151 -4.52 11.32 -21.41
CA TYR A 151 -5.78 11.72 -20.77
C TYR A 151 -6.97 10.95 -21.33
N PRO A 152 -8.05 10.80 -20.57
CA PRO A 152 -9.31 10.26 -21.09
C PRO A 152 -9.77 11.03 -22.33
N LEU A 153 -10.27 10.32 -23.32
CA LEU A 153 -10.67 10.90 -24.62
C LEU A 153 -11.73 12.00 -24.46
N ALA A 154 -12.72 11.78 -23.60
CA ALA A 154 -13.75 12.76 -23.28
C ALA A 154 -13.18 14.09 -22.78
N ARG A 155 -12.13 14.03 -21.92
CA ARG A 155 -11.45 15.24 -21.45
C ARG A 155 -10.67 15.96 -22.54
N CYS A 156 -10.06 15.19 -23.45
CA CYS A 156 -9.27 15.77 -24.55
C CYS A 156 -10.15 16.40 -25.62
N ARG A 157 -11.27 15.77 -26.00
CA ARG A 157 -12.22 16.28 -27.00
C ARG A 157 -12.90 17.59 -26.59
N ARG A 158 -12.98 17.89 -25.29
CA ARG A 158 -13.52 19.19 -24.79
C ARG A 158 -12.59 20.39 -25.04
N ARG A 159 -11.37 20.18 -25.47
CA ARG A 159 -10.40 21.25 -25.75
C ARG A 159 -10.45 21.68 -27.22
N SER A 160 -10.37 22.96 -27.46
CA SER A 160 -10.31 23.53 -28.83
C SER A 160 -8.98 23.30 -29.54
N ARG A 161 -7.92 22.99 -28.79
CA ARG A 161 -6.57 22.76 -29.33
C ARG A 161 -5.95 21.50 -28.75
N PRO A 162 -5.03 20.82 -29.48
CA PRO A 162 -4.22 19.76 -28.95
C PRO A 162 -3.48 20.16 -27.67
N CYS A 163 -3.30 19.22 -26.74
CA CYS A 163 -2.65 19.50 -25.48
C CYS A 163 -1.13 19.73 -25.63
N LEU A 164 -0.49 20.27 -24.59
CA LEU A 164 0.96 20.52 -24.55
C LEU A 164 1.78 19.29 -24.92
N PHE A 165 1.35 18.08 -24.53
CA PHE A 165 2.06 16.85 -24.88
C PHE A 165 2.12 16.57 -26.38
N HIS A 166 1.14 17.04 -27.16
CA HIS A 166 1.22 16.99 -28.62
C HIS A 166 2.27 17.98 -29.14
N GLN A 167 2.29 19.19 -28.59
CA GLN A 167 3.24 20.23 -29.01
C GLN A 167 4.70 19.79 -28.77
N VAL A 168 4.97 19.03 -27.69
CA VAL A 168 6.30 18.49 -27.38
C VAL A 168 6.54 17.09 -27.97
N GLY A 169 5.72 16.61 -28.91
CA GLY A 169 5.90 15.33 -29.60
C GLY A 169 5.62 14.08 -28.76
N GLN A 170 5.02 14.21 -27.56
CA GLN A 170 4.76 13.10 -26.64
C GLN A 170 3.29 12.61 -26.67
N CYS A 171 2.51 13.03 -27.64
CA CYS A 171 1.14 12.58 -27.89
C CYS A 171 0.79 12.81 -29.36
N SER A 172 0.27 11.78 -30.03
CA SER A 172 -0.16 11.85 -31.43
C SER A 172 -1.50 12.58 -31.64
N ALA A 173 -2.12 13.11 -30.58
CA ALA A 173 -3.39 13.83 -30.57
C ALA A 173 -4.56 13.12 -31.31
N PRO A 174 -4.87 11.85 -30.96
CA PRO A 174 -5.99 11.13 -31.57
C PRO A 174 -7.35 11.81 -31.29
N CYS A 175 -7.45 12.57 -30.21
CA CYS A 175 -8.63 13.32 -29.83
C CYS A 175 -8.99 14.46 -30.80
N HIS A 176 -8.05 14.90 -31.64
CA HIS A 176 -8.24 15.94 -32.67
C HIS A 176 -8.10 15.39 -34.08
N GLY A 177 -8.12 14.07 -34.26
CA GLY A 177 -8.06 13.45 -35.60
C GLY A 177 -6.70 13.57 -36.30
N LEU A 178 -5.61 13.91 -35.56
CA LEU A 178 -4.28 14.11 -36.15
C LEU A 178 -3.52 12.80 -36.42
N ILE A 179 -4.11 11.68 -36.07
CA ILE A 179 -3.62 10.33 -36.37
C ILE A 179 -4.81 9.41 -36.68
N SER A 180 -4.64 8.53 -37.67
CA SER A 180 -5.66 7.51 -37.99
C SER A 180 -5.70 6.43 -36.89
N ARG A 181 -6.84 5.74 -36.78
CA ARG A 181 -7.02 4.65 -35.84
C ARG A 181 -6.04 3.50 -36.08
N ALA A 182 -5.75 3.20 -37.36
CA ALA A 182 -4.80 2.16 -37.73
C ALA A 182 -3.37 2.53 -37.30
N ALA A 183 -2.91 3.73 -37.64
CA ALA A 183 -1.59 4.21 -37.25
C ALA A 183 -1.41 4.32 -35.73
N TYR A 184 -2.49 4.69 -34.99
CA TYR A 184 -2.44 4.70 -33.53
C TYR A 184 -2.32 3.29 -32.93
N ARG A 185 -3.00 2.31 -33.51
CA ARG A 185 -2.87 0.90 -33.09
C ARG A 185 -1.49 0.36 -33.26
N ASP A 186 -0.81 0.71 -34.36
CA ASP A 186 0.59 0.35 -34.57
C ASP A 186 1.51 0.89 -33.46
N LEU A 187 1.26 2.13 -32.98
CA LEU A 187 2.00 2.67 -31.84
C LEU A 187 1.72 1.90 -30.55
N VAL A 188 0.47 1.49 -30.35
CA VAL A 188 0.06 0.66 -29.18
C VAL A 188 0.73 -0.70 -29.23
N GLU A 189 0.77 -1.37 -30.38
CA GLU A 189 1.44 -2.66 -30.57
C GLU A 189 2.94 -2.57 -30.34
N GLY A 190 3.59 -1.49 -30.80
CA GLY A 190 4.99 -1.22 -30.51
C GLY A 190 5.25 -1.04 -29.01
N ALA A 191 4.36 -0.34 -28.29
CA ALA A 191 4.46 -0.18 -26.84
C ALA A 191 4.25 -1.50 -26.09
N ILE A 192 3.32 -2.33 -26.54
CA ILE A 192 3.11 -3.69 -26.02
C ILE A 192 4.36 -4.54 -26.22
N ALA A 193 4.89 -4.58 -27.44
CA ALA A 193 6.08 -5.37 -27.77
C ALA A 193 7.30 -4.95 -26.94
N LEU A 194 7.46 -3.64 -26.66
CA LEU A 194 8.51 -3.15 -25.77
C LEU A 194 8.31 -3.65 -24.33
N LEU A 195 7.08 -3.58 -23.79
CA LEU A 195 6.76 -4.06 -22.44
C LEU A 195 6.91 -5.59 -22.32
N GLU A 196 6.70 -6.33 -23.39
CA GLU A 196 6.87 -7.78 -23.47
C GLU A 196 8.32 -8.22 -23.78
N GLY A 197 9.25 -7.28 -23.87
CA GLY A 197 10.65 -7.59 -24.12
C GLY A 197 10.94 -8.05 -25.56
N ARG A 198 10.03 -7.79 -26.50
CA ARG A 198 10.18 -8.08 -27.94
C ARG A 198 10.81 -6.90 -28.70
N GLU A 199 11.85 -6.28 -28.10
CA GLU A 199 12.47 -5.07 -28.65
C GLU A 199 13.08 -5.27 -30.03
N SER A 200 13.62 -6.45 -30.32
CA SER A 200 14.19 -6.78 -31.63
C SER A 200 13.16 -6.64 -32.75
N GLU A 201 11.90 -7.01 -32.50
CA GLU A 201 10.80 -6.87 -33.45
C GLU A 201 10.46 -5.40 -33.67
N VAL A 202 10.40 -4.62 -32.58
CA VAL A 202 10.12 -3.17 -32.64
C VAL A 202 11.23 -2.43 -33.37
N VAL A 203 12.49 -2.75 -33.08
CA VAL A 203 13.67 -2.18 -33.75
C VAL A 203 13.65 -2.51 -35.25
N ALA A 204 13.37 -3.76 -35.61
CA ALA A 204 13.30 -4.18 -37.03
C ALA A 204 12.15 -3.44 -37.76
N LEU A 205 10.98 -3.32 -37.15
CA LEU A 205 9.84 -2.61 -37.71
C LEU A 205 10.15 -1.12 -37.93
N LEU A 206 10.71 -0.46 -36.91
CA LEU A 206 11.04 0.98 -36.99
C LEU A 206 12.13 1.26 -38.03
N ARG A 207 13.15 0.38 -38.14
CA ARG A 207 14.19 0.51 -39.17
C ARG A 207 13.61 0.40 -40.57
N ARG A 208 12.72 -0.58 -40.79
CA ARG A 208 12.04 -0.75 -42.09
C ARG A 208 11.23 0.48 -42.44
N ARG A 209 10.35 0.98 -41.51
CA ARG A 209 9.55 2.19 -41.74
C ARG A 209 10.40 3.44 -41.96
N MET A 210 11.51 3.57 -41.23
CA MET A 210 12.44 4.69 -41.43
C MET A 210 13.03 4.67 -42.84
N ALA A 211 13.39 3.49 -43.37
CA ALA A 211 13.88 3.36 -44.72
C ALA A 211 12.80 3.64 -45.77
N GLU A 212 11.56 3.21 -45.55
CA GLU A 212 10.40 3.48 -46.41
C GLU A 212 10.11 4.98 -46.50
N GLU A 213 10.06 5.68 -45.35
CA GLU A 213 9.83 7.13 -45.31
C GLU A 213 10.99 7.94 -45.91
N ALA A 214 12.23 7.47 -45.72
CA ALA A 214 13.39 8.09 -46.35
C ALA A 214 13.38 7.91 -47.90
N ALA A 215 12.98 6.74 -48.38
CA ALA A 215 12.83 6.48 -49.83
C ALA A 215 11.69 7.31 -50.44
N ALA A 216 10.64 7.60 -49.68
CA ALA A 216 9.54 8.48 -50.06
C ALA A 216 9.88 9.99 -49.93
N LEU A 217 11.13 10.33 -49.57
CA LEU A 217 11.62 11.70 -49.30
C LEU A 217 10.91 12.44 -48.15
N HIS A 218 10.27 11.68 -47.26
CA HIS A 218 9.62 12.23 -46.04
C HIS A 218 10.64 12.33 -44.88
N PHE A 219 11.64 13.18 -45.03
CA PHE A 219 12.80 13.25 -44.13
C PHE A 219 12.45 13.58 -42.69
N GLU A 220 11.40 14.38 -42.42
CA GLU A 220 10.95 14.65 -41.06
C GLU A 220 10.32 13.40 -40.38
N ALA A 221 9.59 12.59 -41.14
CA ALA A 221 9.03 11.34 -40.64
C ALA A 221 10.15 10.33 -40.36
N ALA A 222 11.10 10.17 -41.28
CA ALA A 222 12.28 9.34 -41.10
C ALA A 222 13.13 9.78 -39.92
N ALA A 223 13.33 11.08 -39.68
CA ALA A 223 14.05 11.60 -38.52
C ALA A 223 13.34 11.27 -37.20
N ARG A 224 12.01 11.37 -37.14
CA ARG A 224 11.23 10.95 -35.95
C ARG A 224 11.40 9.47 -35.65
N LEU A 225 11.34 8.60 -36.67
CA LEU A 225 11.55 7.16 -36.50
C LEU A 225 12.98 6.82 -36.05
N ARG A 226 13.99 7.51 -36.57
CA ARG A 226 15.38 7.41 -36.12
C ARG A 226 15.52 7.76 -34.63
N ASP A 227 14.87 8.84 -34.20
CA ASP A 227 14.96 9.30 -32.80
C ASP A 227 14.22 8.34 -31.84
N GLN A 228 13.11 7.73 -32.28
CA GLN A 228 12.44 6.65 -31.58
C GLN A 228 13.36 5.41 -31.47
N LEU A 229 14.02 5.03 -32.55
CA LEU A 229 14.95 3.91 -32.59
C LEU A 229 16.10 4.11 -31.60
N ARG A 230 16.73 5.29 -31.60
CA ARG A 230 17.80 5.63 -30.64
C ARG A 230 17.30 5.57 -29.19
N ALA A 231 16.07 6.03 -28.91
CA ALA A 231 15.49 5.98 -27.58
C ALA A 231 15.28 4.53 -27.10
N ILE A 232 14.82 3.64 -27.99
CA ILE A 232 14.68 2.20 -27.68
C ILE A 232 16.05 1.56 -27.44
N GLU A 233 17.03 1.77 -28.32
CA GLU A 233 18.38 1.23 -28.21
C GLU A 233 19.04 1.64 -26.88
N GLN A 234 18.93 2.92 -26.49
CA GLN A 234 19.41 3.40 -25.20
C GLN A 234 18.69 2.76 -23.99
N THR A 235 17.39 2.52 -24.12
CA THR A 235 16.59 1.87 -23.07
C THR A 235 16.99 0.39 -22.93
N VAL A 236 17.16 -0.30 -24.05
CA VAL A 236 17.60 -1.70 -24.12
C VAL A 236 19.04 -1.86 -23.60
N GLU A 237 19.95 -0.94 -23.94
CA GLU A 237 21.33 -0.99 -23.49
C GLU A 237 21.47 -0.85 -21.98
N ARG A 238 20.63 -0.02 -21.35
CA ARG A 238 20.52 0.08 -19.88
C ARG A 238 19.94 -1.18 -19.24
N GLN A 239 19.18 -1.98 -19.99
CA GLN A 239 18.49 -3.19 -19.53
C GLN A 239 19.20 -4.50 -19.96
N LYS A 240 20.46 -4.47 -20.37
CA LYS A 240 21.25 -5.70 -20.70
C LYS A 240 21.45 -6.61 -19.47
N ALA A 241 20.37 -6.86 -18.74
CA ALA A 241 20.29 -7.89 -17.73
C ALA A 241 20.04 -9.25 -18.42
N VAL A 242 20.61 -10.29 -17.87
CA VAL A 242 20.53 -11.68 -18.29
C VAL A 242 19.08 -12.06 -18.66
N ARG A 243 18.88 -12.67 -19.83
CA ARG A 243 17.59 -13.24 -20.24
C ARG A 243 17.44 -14.65 -19.65
N TYR A 244 16.37 -14.89 -18.95
CA TYR A 244 16.03 -16.16 -18.31
C TYR A 244 14.85 -16.85 -19.03
N GLY A 245 15.01 -17.20 -20.30
CA GLY A 245 13.93 -17.79 -21.10
C GLY A 245 12.82 -16.80 -21.49
N SER A 246 11.66 -17.30 -21.95
CA SER A 246 10.50 -16.48 -22.38
C SER A 246 9.27 -16.62 -21.47
N ILE A 247 9.39 -17.41 -20.40
CA ILE A 247 8.28 -17.79 -19.51
C ILE A 247 8.22 -16.85 -18.33
N ASP A 248 7.01 -16.49 -17.92
CA ASP A 248 6.78 -15.73 -16.71
C ASP A 248 6.98 -16.61 -15.48
N GLN A 249 7.86 -16.18 -14.57
CA GLN A 249 8.22 -16.94 -13.38
C GLN A 249 8.23 -16.05 -12.14
N ASP A 250 7.74 -16.58 -11.01
CA ASP A 250 8.02 -16.06 -9.67
C ASP A 250 9.01 -17.00 -9.00
N VAL A 251 10.13 -16.45 -8.55
CA VAL A 251 11.21 -17.23 -7.93
C VAL A 251 11.26 -16.92 -6.45
N ILE A 252 11.04 -17.94 -5.63
CA ILE A 252 10.99 -17.80 -4.17
C ILE A 252 12.38 -18.08 -3.60
N GLY A 253 12.92 -17.09 -2.89
CA GLY A 253 14.13 -17.21 -2.08
C GLY A 253 13.79 -17.19 -0.60
N LEU A 254 14.52 -17.95 0.20
CA LEU A 254 14.32 -18.05 1.63
C LEU A 254 15.63 -17.85 2.37
N HIS A 255 15.59 -17.05 3.43
CA HIS A 255 16.68 -16.91 4.40
C HIS A 255 16.12 -16.97 5.80
N ARG A 256 16.72 -17.82 6.65
CA ARG A 256 16.29 -18.03 8.03
C ARG A 256 17.40 -17.65 9.01
N ALA A 257 17.02 -16.91 10.05
CA ALA A 257 17.87 -16.57 11.17
C ALA A 257 17.07 -16.69 12.47
N GLY A 258 17.32 -17.75 13.24
CA GLY A 258 16.55 -18.05 14.46
C GLY A 258 15.08 -18.30 14.17
N GLY A 259 14.19 -17.54 14.81
CA GLY A 259 12.73 -17.57 14.59
C GLY A 259 12.22 -16.66 13.48
N GLU A 260 13.09 -15.87 12.86
CA GLU A 260 12.75 -14.98 11.76
C GLU A 260 13.04 -15.63 10.41
N VAL A 261 12.17 -15.44 9.46
CA VAL A 261 12.32 -15.88 8.08
C VAL A 261 12.09 -14.70 7.14
N GLU A 262 13.01 -14.51 6.21
CA GLU A 262 12.87 -13.60 5.09
C GLU A 262 12.56 -14.36 3.82
N ILE A 263 11.44 -14.06 3.19
CA ILE A 263 11.09 -14.59 1.87
C ILE A 263 11.25 -13.48 0.83
N ALA A 264 12.08 -13.72 -0.19
CA ALA A 264 12.17 -12.86 -1.36
C ALA A 264 11.45 -13.50 -2.55
N VAL A 265 10.61 -12.73 -3.22
CA VAL A 265 9.96 -13.10 -4.49
C VAL A 265 10.60 -12.27 -5.59
N LEU A 266 11.26 -12.93 -6.53
CA LEU A 266 11.77 -12.30 -7.75
C LEU A 266 10.77 -12.52 -8.88
N PHE A 267 10.40 -11.45 -9.56
CA PHE A 267 9.46 -11.46 -10.67
C PHE A 267 10.24 -11.52 -11.99
N ILE A 268 10.20 -12.65 -12.66
CA ILE A 268 10.72 -12.80 -14.02
C ILE A 268 9.52 -12.69 -14.97
N ARG A 269 9.56 -11.72 -15.87
CA ARG A 269 8.52 -11.50 -16.88
C ARG A 269 9.18 -11.41 -18.25
N HIS A 270 8.69 -12.24 -19.16
CA HIS A 270 9.27 -12.36 -20.52
C HIS A 270 10.80 -12.57 -20.50
N GLY A 271 11.27 -13.38 -19.55
CA GLY A 271 12.68 -13.68 -19.37
C GLY A 271 13.53 -12.57 -18.76
N ARG A 272 12.93 -11.52 -18.17
CA ARG A 272 13.64 -10.42 -17.52
C ARG A 272 13.23 -10.27 -16.06
N LEU A 273 14.19 -9.89 -15.25
CA LEU A 273 13.91 -9.54 -13.87
C LEU A 273 13.13 -8.21 -13.81
N ALA A 274 11.80 -8.30 -13.65
CA ALA A 274 10.91 -7.16 -13.56
C ALA A 274 10.94 -6.47 -12.18
N GLY A 275 11.33 -7.20 -11.12
CA GLY A 275 11.41 -6.65 -9.79
C GLY A 275 11.59 -7.70 -8.70
N ARG A 276 11.70 -7.22 -7.47
CA ARG A 276 11.73 -8.08 -6.27
C ARG A 276 10.80 -7.55 -5.20
N ARG A 277 10.33 -8.45 -4.34
CA ARG A 277 9.63 -8.12 -3.11
C ARG A 277 10.09 -9.04 -1.99
N SER A 278 10.21 -8.52 -0.77
CA SER A 278 10.64 -9.29 0.38
C SER A 278 9.61 -9.20 1.49
N TYR A 279 9.45 -10.29 2.23
CA TYR A 279 8.51 -10.45 3.33
C TYR A 279 9.27 -11.00 4.53
N ASN A 280 9.13 -10.33 5.67
CA ASN A 280 9.63 -10.83 6.93
C ASN A 280 8.49 -11.49 7.70
N LEU A 281 8.77 -12.65 8.23
CA LEU A 281 7.81 -13.47 8.94
C LEU A 281 8.46 -14.01 10.21
N ASP A 282 7.72 -13.95 11.32
CA ASP A 282 8.03 -14.74 12.51
C ASP A 282 7.49 -16.15 12.28
N TRP A 283 8.37 -17.14 12.26
CA TRP A 283 7.98 -18.49 11.95
C TRP A 283 8.69 -19.51 12.82
N HIS A 284 7.92 -20.40 13.39
CA HIS A 284 8.40 -21.37 14.38
C HIS A 284 8.13 -22.82 14.00
N ILE A 285 7.75 -23.09 12.75
CA ILE A 285 7.43 -24.42 12.22
C ILE A 285 8.37 -24.77 11.05
N GLU A 286 8.12 -25.89 10.36
CA GLU A 286 8.93 -26.38 9.23
C GLU A 286 8.84 -25.44 8.00
N GLU A 287 9.92 -25.33 7.25
CA GLU A 287 10.04 -24.40 6.11
C GLU A 287 9.12 -24.77 4.96
N GLU A 288 8.87 -26.07 4.75
CA GLU A 288 7.96 -26.58 3.73
C GLU A 288 6.51 -26.08 3.97
N ARG A 289 6.10 -26.06 5.22
CA ARG A 289 4.78 -25.55 5.62
C ARG A 289 4.71 -24.03 5.54
N LEU A 290 5.80 -23.37 5.89
CA LEU A 290 5.94 -21.92 5.73
C LEU A 290 5.71 -21.51 4.26
N LEU A 291 6.40 -22.19 3.33
CA LEU A 291 6.27 -21.87 1.90
C LEU A 291 4.86 -22.13 1.38
N GLU A 292 4.25 -23.23 1.77
CA GLU A 292 2.90 -23.57 1.38
C GLU A 292 1.89 -22.52 1.86
N GLU A 293 1.95 -22.15 3.13
CA GLU A 293 1.07 -21.14 3.73
C GLU A 293 1.35 -19.74 3.13
N PHE A 294 2.62 -19.42 2.88
CA PHE A 294 3.00 -18.18 2.22
C PHE A 294 2.39 -18.08 0.83
N LEU A 295 2.54 -19.11 -0.01
CA LEU A 295 2.03 -19.12 -1.38
C LEU A 295 0.51 -19.01 -1.42
N LEU A 296 -0.18 -19.73 -0.54
CA LEU A 296 -1.64 -19.67 -0.42
C LEU A 296 -2.11 -18.26 -0.11
N ARG A 297 -1.50 -17.61 0.88
CA ARG A 297 -1.86 -16.23 1.27
C ARG A 297 -1.40 -15.18 0.27
N TYR A 298 -0.26 -15.39 -0.34
CA TYR A 298 0.30 -14.48 -1.33
C TYR A 298 -0.59 -14.44 -2.58
N TYR A 299 -0.86 -15.59 -3.17
CA TYR A 299 -1.72 -15.69 -4.36
C TYR A 299 -3.22 -15.68 -4.03
N GLY A 300 -3.62 -15.82 -2.79
CA GLY A 300 -4.99 -15.57 -2.33
C GLY A 300 -5.45 -14.12 -2.47
N ARG A 301 -4.50 -13.20 -2.66
CA ARG A 301 -4.73 -11.78 -2.97
C ARG A 301 -4.89 -11.57 -4.48
N ASP A 302 -5.28 -10.35 -4.88
CA ASP A 302 -5.36 -9.94 -6.30
C ASP A 302 -3.94 -9.65 -6.86
N VAL A 303 -3.12 -10.69 -6.96
CA VAL A 303 -1.76 -10.61 -7.54
C VAL A 303 -1.70 -11.36 -8.88
N PRO A 304 -0.88 -10.91 -9.85
CA PRO A 304 -0.68 -11.63 -11.09
C PRO A 304 -0.05 -13.00 -10.81
N ILE A 305 -0.63 -14.07 -11.37
CA ILE A 305 -0.13 -15.44 -11.24
C ILE A 305 0.74 -15.76 -12.47
N PRO A 306 2.01 -16.19 -12.31
CA PRO A 306 2.93 -16.50 -13.41
C PRO A 306 2.65 -17.88 -14.04
N ASP A 307 3.40 -18.24 -15.09
CA ASP A 307 3.38 -19.59 -15.68
C ASP A 307 4.03 -20.63 -14.77
N GLU A 308 5.09 -20.22 -14.07
CA GLU A 308 5.86 -21.07 -13.16
C GLU A 308 6.16 -20.36 -11.84
N VAL A 309 6.12 -21.11 -10.76
CA VAL A 309 6.65 -20.69 -9.47
C VAL A 309 7.81 -21.62 -9.10
N LEU A 310 9.01 -21.05 -8.93
CA LEU A 310 10.20 -21.81 -8.53
C LEU A 310 10.35 -21.78 -7.02
N LEU A 311 10.45 -22.94 -6.41
CA LEU A 311 10.53 -23.15 -4.96
C LEU A 311 11.92 -23.63 -4.55
N PRO A 312 12.48 -23.14 -3.42
CA PRO A 312 13.77 -23.61 -2.91
C PRO A 312 13.70 -25.03 -2.32
N LEU A 313 12.53 -25.48 -1.86
CA LEU A 313 12.28 -26.83 -1.34
C LEU A 313 10.90 -27.34 -1.78
N PRO A 314 10.72 -28.68 -1.80
CA PRO A 314 9.43 -29.30 -2.11
C PRO A 314 8.42 -29.03 -0.99
N ILE A 315 7.15 -28.90 -1.34
CA ILE A 315 6.03 -28.73 -0.41
C ILE A 315 5.07 -29.92 -0.51
N GLU A 316 4.41 -30.30 0.59
CA GLU A 316 3.51 -31.45 0.61
C GLU A 316 2.28 -31.26 -0.31
N GLY A 317 1.73 -30.05 -0.38
CA GLY A 317 0.52 -29.72 -1.15
C GLY A 317 0.78 -29.21 -2.56
N GLU A 318 1.93 -29.52 -3.18
CA GLU A 318 2.34 -28.96 -4.48
C GLU A 318 1.27 -29.14 -5.56
N THR A 319 0.69 -30.35 -5.68
CA THR A 319 -0.32 -30.66 -6.70
C THR A 319 -1.61 -29.85 -6.50
N ALA A 320 -2.16 -29.85 -5.28
CA ALA A 320 -3.40 -29.13 -4.97
C ALA A 320 -3.24 -27.62 -5.12
N LEU A 321 -2.07 -27.08 -4.73
CA LEU A 321 -1.76 -25.66 -4.88
C LEU A 321 -1.59 -25.27 -6.36
N ALA A 322 -0.94 -26.13 -7.17
CA ALA A 322 -0.80 -25.90 -8.61
C ALA A 322 -2.15 -25.91 -9.33
N GLU A 323 -3.05 -26.83 -8.97
CA GLU A 323 -4.42 -26.88 -9.49
C GLU A 323 -5.20 -25.62 -9.12
N TRP A 324 -5.16 -25.22 -7.85
CA TRP A 324 -5.82 -24.01 -7.39
C TRP A 324 -5.31 -22.73 -8.08
N LEU A 325 -3.99 -22.61 -8.27
CA LEU A 325 -3.40 -21.49 -9.00
C LEU A 325 -3.82 -21.48 -10.47
N SER A 326 -3.89 -22.68 -11.11
CA SER A 326 -4.29 -22.83 -12.50
C SER A 326 -5.74 -22.42 -12.71
N GLU A 327 -6.65 -22.78 -11.81
CA GLU A 327 -8.05 -22.36 -11.85
C GLU A 327 -8.19 -20.84 -11.69
N ARG A 328 -7.49 -20.26 -10.72
CA ARG A 328 -7.52 -18.79 -10.51
C ARG A 328 -6.98 -18.01 -11.71
N ARG A 329 -5.99 -18.55 -12.37
CA ARG A 329 -5.38 -17.94 -13.57
C ARG A 329 -6.18 -18.18 -14.84
N GLY A 330 -6.94 -19.28 -14.90
CA GLY A 330 -7.62 -19.77 -16.11
C GLY A 330 -6.71 -20.52 -17.09
N CYS A 331 -5.44 -20.82 -16.72
CA CYS A 331 -4.51 -21.63 -17.50
C CYS A 331 -3.48 -22.30 -16.57
N ARG A 332 -2.80 -23.32 -17.11
CA ARG A 332 -1.89 -24.16 -16.33
C ARG A 332 -0.76 -23.38 -15.67
N VAL A 333 -0.58 -23.57 -14.37
CA VAL A 333 0.53 -23.07 -13.55
C VAL A 333 1.36 -24.23 -13.04
N ARG A 334 2.68 -24.11 -13.10
CA ARG A 334 3.61 -25.14 -12.60
C ARG A 334 4.34 -24.65 -11.36
N LEU A 335 4.30 -25.45 -10.31
CA LEU A 335 5.22 -25.30 -9.18
C LEU A 335 6.41 -26.23 -9.44
N LEU A 336 7.62 -25.75 -9.25
CA LEU A 336 8.83 -26.49 -9.58
C LEU A 336 9.89 -26.29 -8.49
N THR A 337 10.52 -27.40 -8.08
CA THR A 337 11.69 -27.40 -7.19
C THR A 337 12.92 -27.88 -7.99
N PRO A 338 13.57 -27.00 -8.78
CA PRO A 338 14.66 -27.38 -9.67
C PRO A 338 15.92 -27.76 -8.89
N ARG A 339 16.60 -28.80 -9.36
CA ARG A 339 17.87 -29.29 -8.80
C ARG A 339 19.09 -29.04 -9.69
N ARG A 340 18.90 -28.56 -10.90
CA ARG A 340 19.98 -28.30 -11.89
C ARG A 340 19.55 -27.24 -12.91
N GLY A 341 20.54 -26.67 -13.61
CA GLY A 341 20.35 -25.72 -14.71
C GLY A 341 20.09 -24.29 -14.27
N GLU A 342 19.69 -23.44 -15.22
CA GLU A 342 19.48 -21.99 -15.02
C GLU A 342 18.48 -21.65 -13.89
N ARG A 343 17.46 -22.48 -13.69
CA ARG A 343 16.47 -22.28 -12.64
C ARG A 343 17.07 -22.37 -11.23
N VAL A 344 18.14 -23.15 -11.03
CA VAL A 344 18.88 -23.19 -9.76
C VAL A 344 19.65 -21.90 -9.54
N ALA A 345 20.23 -21.31 -10.59
CA ALA A 345 20.87 -20.01 -10.49
C ALA A 345 19.88 -18.91 -10.07
N LEU A 346 18.65 -18.95 -10.59
CA LEU A 346 17.58 -18.05 -10.17
C LEU A 346 17.20 -18.24 -8.71
N LEU A 347 17.08 -19.47 -8.22
CA LEU A 347 16.82 -19.75 -6.78
C LEU A 347 17.97 -19.25 -5.91
N THR A 348 19.22 -19.44 -6.34
CA THR A 348 20.39 -18.90 -5.62
C THR A 348 20.35 -17.37 -5.57
N LEU A 349 19.98 -16.72 -6.67
CA LEU A 349 19.79 -15.27 -6.71
C LEU A 349 18.68 -14.82 -5.76
N ALA A 350 17.55 -15.53 -5.74
CA ALA A 350 16.44 -15.23 -4.83
C ALA A 350 16.82 -15.41 -3.35
N ALA A 351 17.55 -16.47 -3.00
CA ALA A 351 18.05 -16.71 -1.64
C ALA A 351 19.02 -15.61 -1.20
N ARG A 352 19.95 -15.17 -2.06
CA ARG A 352 20.83 -14.03 -1.78
C ARG A 352 20.03 -12.75 -1.55
N ASN A 353 18.99 -12.51 -2.34
CA ASN A 353 18.11 -11.35 -2.15
C ASN A 353 17.33 -11.41 -0.84
N ALA A 354 16.90 -12.58 -0.38
CA ALA A 354 16.30 -12.76 0.93
C ALA A 354 17.31 -12.44 2.05
N GLN A 355 18.53 -12.96 1.94
CA GLN A 355 19.60 -12.68 2.90
C GLN A 355 19.95 -11.20 2.99
N GLU A 356 20.11 -10.51 1.86
CA GLU A 356 20.40 -9.08 1.85
C GLU A 356 19.22 -8.26 2.40
N ALA A 357 17.96 -8.62 2.10
CA ALA A 357 16.80 -7.95 2.67
C ALA A 357 16.75 -8.09 4.20
N TRP A 358 17.10 -9.27 4.72
CA TRP A 358 17.22 -9.49 6.18
C TRP A 358 18.31 -8.63 6.80
N ARG A 359 19.51 -8.58 6.20
CA ARG A 359 20.62 -7.72 6.66
C ARG A 359 20.25 -6.24 6.63
N GLU A 360 19.70 -5.75 5.52
CA GLU A 360 19.26 -4.36 5.38
C GLU A 360 18.24 -3.97 6.45
N ARG A 361 17.35 -4.90 6.85
CA ARG A 361 16.37 -4.65 7.89
C ARG A 361 17.03 -4.58 9.26
N GLY A 362 17.93 -5.52 9.59
CA GLY A 362 18.71 -5.49 10.83
C GLY A 362 19.46 -4.16 10.97
N SER A 363 20.20 -3.77 9.95
CA SER A 363 20.93 -2.50 9.92
C SER A 363 20.02 -1.28 10.06
N ARG A 364 18.84 -1.28 9.42
CA ARG A 364 17.85 -0.21 9.58
C ARG A 364 17.25 -0.17 10.99
N SER A 365 17.02 -1.33 11.60
CA SER A 365 16.51 -1.42 12.97
C SER A 365 17.53 -0.88 13.97
N GLU A 366 18.80 -1.26 13.83
CA GLU A 366 19.90 -0.74 14.65
C GLU A 366 20.07 0.78 14.49
N ALA A 367 20.07 1.27 13.25
CA ALA A 367 20.16 2.71 12.96
C ALA A 367 18.99 3.50 13.55
N ARG A 368 17.78 2.92 13.55
CA ARG A 368 16.61 3.54 14.19
C ARG A 368 16.73 3.54 15.72
N ALA A 369 17.16 2.43 16.30
CA ALA A 369 17.38 2.36 17.76
C ALA A 369 18.42 3.39 18.20
N GLU A 370 19.51 3.55 17.44
CA GLU A 370 20.52 4.57 17.69
C GLU A 370 19.96 6.00 17.54
N LEU A 371 19.14 6.25 16.50
CA LEU A 371 18.46 7.54 16.31
C LEU A 371 17.55 7.87 17.49
N LEU A 372 16.74 6.92 17.98
CA LEU A 372 15.89 7.13 19.14
C LEU A 372 16.71 7.35 20.42
N ALA A 373 17.83 6.64 20.56
CA ALA A 373 18.76 6.85 21.67
C ALA A 373 19.42 8.25 21.58
N GLU A 374 19.77 8.73 20.38
CA GLU A 374 20.26 10.10 20.17
C GLU A 374 19.22 11.14 20.58
N ILE A 375 17.96 10.98 20.18
CA ILE A 375 16.85 11.85 20.61
C ILE A 375 16.75 11.85 22.13
N GLY A 376 16.79 10.68 22.76
CA GLY A 376 16.79 10.54 24.21
C GLY A 376 17.92 11.34 24.87
N ARG A 377 19.14 11.18 24.40
CA ARG A 377 20.32 11.92 24.91
C ARG A 377 20.21 13.44 24.71
N ARG A 378 19.84 13.88 23.49
CA ARG A 378 19.74 15.30 23.12
C ARG A 378 18.64 16.04 23.91
N LEU A 379 17.52 15.39 24.11
CA LEU A 379 16.40 15.94 24.86
C LEU A 379 16.48 15.62 26.38
N GLN A 380 17.52 14.88 26.81
CA GLN A 380 17.74 14.44 28.20
C GLN A 380 16.55 13.66 28.77
N LEU A 381 16.01 12.75 27.96
CA LEU A 381 14.96 11.84 28.39
C LEU A 381 15.54 10.70 29.22
N SER A 382 14.72 10.14 30.12
CA SER A 382 15.11 9.00 30.96
C SER A 382 15.35 7.72 30.16
N ARG A 383 14.70 7.59 28.98
CA ARG A 383 14.83 6.47 28.05
C ARG A 383 14.64 6.92 26.61
N ALA A 384 15.10 6.09 25.67
CA ALA A 384 14.84 6.30 24.24
C ALA A 384 13.33 6.26 23.96
N PRO A 385 12.74 7.25 23.26
CA PRO A 385 11.30 7.32 23.04
C PRO A 385 10.89 6.41 21.88
N ARG A 386 10.39 5.21 22.20
CA ARG A 386 9.91 4.24 21.18
C ARG A 386 8.56 4.64 20.59
N ARG A 387 7.62 5.10 21.46
CA ARG A 387 6.31 5.62 21.02
C ARG A 387 6.28 7.13 21.19
N MET A 388 6.17 7.85 20.09
CA MET A 388 6.07 9.31 20.06
C MET A 388 4.75 9.73 19.45
N GLU A 389 4.07 10.70 20.08
CA GLU A 389 2.81 11.26 19.58
C GLU A 389 2.96 12.77 19.38
N CYS A 390 2.42 13.30 18.27
CA CYS A 390 2.38 14.73 18.03
C CYS A 390 0.93 15.21 17.90
N PHE A 391 0.61 16.32 18.55
CA PHE A 391 -0.70 16.93 18.49
C PHE A 391 -0.63 18.29 17.79
N ASP A 392 -1.54 18.48 16.83
CA ASP A 392 -1.81 19.73 16.14
C ASP A 392 -3.27 20.14 16.40
N ILE A 393 -3.48 21.40 16.81
CA ILE A 393 -4.82 21.94 17.02
C ILE A 393 -5.12 22.93 15.91
N SER A 394 -6.25 22.71 15.27
CA SER A 394 -6.71 23.58 14.19
C SER A 394 -8.16 23.98 14.39
N THR A 395 -8.43 25.29 14.42
CA THR A 395 -9.77 25.86 14.56
C THR A 395 -10.32 26.24 13.20
N MET A 396 -11.52 25.76 12.86
CA MET A 396 -12.17 26.02 11.59
C MET A 396 -13.13 27.22 11.70
N GLN A 397 -12.72 28.36 11.17
CA GLN A 397 -13.56 29.57 11.03
C GLN A 397 -14.48 29.87 12.25
N GLY A 398 -13.98 29.67 13.45
CA GLY A 398 -14.69 29.94 14.69
C GLY A 398 -15.82 28.97 15.06
N ARG A 399 -15.99 27.83 14.36
CA ARG A 399 -17.15 26.94 14.58
C ARG A 399 -16.85 25.51 15.06
N ALA A 400 -15.66 24.99 14.82
CA ALA A 400 -15.29 23.66 15.29
C ALA A 400 -13.77 23.55 15.46
N THR A 401 -13.33 23.29 16.68
CA THR A 401 -11.93 23.00 16.99
C THR A 401 -11.71 21.49 16.95
N VAL A 402 -10.69 21.06 16.19
CA VAL A 402 -10.30 19.66 16.06
C VAL A 402 -8.81 19.55 16.35
N ALA A 403 -8.44 18.55 17.14
CA ALA A 403 -7.05 18.16 17.29
C ALA A 403 -6.76 16.89 16.48
N SER A 404 -5.60 16.86 15.85
CA SER A 404 -5.09 15.72 15.12
C SER A 404 -3.88 15.16 15.84
N MET A 405 -3.83 13.83 15.98
CA MET A 405 -2.74 13.09 16.58
C MET A 405 -2.06 12.24 15.54
N ALA A 406 -0.78 12.47 15.29
CA ALA A 406 0.09 11.57 14.55
C ALA A 406 0.95 10.75 15.52
N VAL A 407 1.30 9.54 15.11
CA VAL A 407 2.03 8.58 15.94
C VAL A 407 3.23 8.04 15.17
N VAL A 408 4.37 7.95 15.85
CA VAL A 408 5.58 7.26 15.41
C VAL A 408 5.89 6.16 16.42
N VAL A 409 6.13 4.94 15.93
CA VAL A 409 6.54 3.79 16.75
C VAL A 409 7.86 3.27 16.20
N ASP A 410 8.85 3.06 17.08
CA ASP A 410 10.21 2.61 16.74
C ASP A 410 10.83 3.37 15.56
N GLY A 411 10.60 4.70 15.50
CA GLY A 411 11.14 5.59 14.48
C GLY A 411 10.38 5.61 13.15
N GLU A 412 9.27 4.88 13.02
CA GLU A 412 8.43 4.87 11.81
C GLU A 412 7.01 5.42 12.07
N PRO A 413 6.43 6.16 11.12
CA PRO A 413 5.03 6.56 11.19
C PRO A 413 4.09 5.36 11.30
N ALA A 414 3.10 5.44 12.20
CA ALA A 414 2.06 4.45 12.41
C ALA A 414 0.67 5.01 12.03
N PRO A 415 0.32 5.13 10.73
CA PRO A 415 -0.91 5.80 10.29
C PRO A 415 -2.19 5.15 10.79
N ALA A 416 -2.17 3.84 11.06
CA ALA A 416 -3.30 3.11 11.63
C ALA A 416 -3.67 3.60 13.04
N GLU A 417 -2.71 4.24 13.73
CA GLU A 417 -2.88 4.77 15.08
C GLU A 417 -3.17 6.28 15.11
N TYR A 418 -3.21 6.96 13.96
CA TYR A 418 -3.57 8.38 13.89
C TYR A 418 -5.02 8.58 14.30
N ARG A 419 -5.31 9.65 15.04
CA ARG A 419 -6.66 9.95 15.53
C ARG A 419 -7.00 11.42 15.38
N HIS A 420 -8.29 11.68 15.12
CA HIS A 420 -8.87 13.01 15.23
C HIS A 420 -9.71 13.11 16.50
N TYR A 421 -9.54 14.18 17.23
CA TYR A 421 -10.30 14.47 18.43
C TYR A 421 -11.14 15.72 18.19
N ARG A 422 -12.46 15.57 18.23
CA ARG A 422 -13.36 16.70 18.22
C ARG A 422 -13.44 17.27 19.63
N VAL A 423 -13.21 18.57 19.79
CA VAL A 423 -13.41 19.31 21.05
C VAL A 423 -14.91 19.40 21.34
N ARG A 424 -15.31 19.17 22.59
CA ARG A 424 -16.72 19.05 22.99
C ARG A 424 -17.18 20.11 23.96
N THR A 425 -16.30 20.53 24.85
CA THR A 425 -16.66 21.33 26.07
C THR A 425 -16.14 22.75 26.02
N VAL A 426 -15.32 23.11 25.05
CA VAL A 426 -14.68 24.41 24.94
C VAL A 426 -15.28 25.21 23.80
N ASP A 427 -15.61 26.48 24.07
CA ASP A 427 -16.06 27.42 23.04
C ASP A 427 -14.95 27.71 22.02
N SER A 428 -15.37 27.96 20.77
CA SER A 428 -14.45 28.22 19.67
C SER A 428 -13.60 29.47 19.93
N GLY A 429 -12.28 29.29 20.03
CA GLY A 429 -11.31 30.38 20.21
C GLY A 429 -10.27 30.18 21.29
N ASP A 430 -10.47 29.26 22.24
CA ASP A 430 -9.48 28.92 23.27
C ASP A 430 -8.71 27.63 22.88
N ASP A 431 -7.62 27.80 22.14
CA ASP A 431 -6.75 26.70 21.71
C ASP A 431 -6.07 26.00 22.91
N TYR A 432 -5.86 26.68 24.02
CA TYR A 432 -5.24 26.09 25.22
C TYR A 432 -6.21 25.17 25.98
N ALA A 433 -7.43 25.58 26.15
CA ALA A 433 -8.46 24.76 26.79
C ALA A 433 -8.82 23.56 25.88
N ALA A 434 -8.87 23.76 24.55
CA ALA A 434 -9.09 22.70 23.58
C ALA A 434 -7.96 21.65 23.62
N LEU A 435 -6.70 22.08 23.69
CA LEU A 435 -5.54 21.20 23.84
C LEU A 435 -5.64 20.38 25.12
N ARG A 436 -5.98 21.04 26.25
CA ARG A 436 -6.11 20.36 27.52
C ARG A 436 -7.21 19.28 27.51
N GLU A 437 -8.39 19.58 26.96
CA GLU A 437 -9.48 18.59 26.80
C GLU A 437 -9.03 17.35 26.04
N VAL A 438 -8.38 17.56 24.89
CA VAL A 438 -7.95 16.45 24.01
C VAL A 438 -6.88 15.61 24.67
N LEU A 439 -5.88 16.24 25.25
CA LEU A 439 -4.79 15.55 25.95
C LEU A 439 -5.30 14.79 27.18
N ALA A 440 -6.21 15.36 27.96
CA ALA A 440 -6.81 14.68 29.10
C ALA A 440 -7.53 13.39 28.67
N ARG A 441 -8.34 13.45 27.62
CA ARG A 441 -9.05 12.28 27.08
C ARG A 441 -8.08 11.21 26.54
N ARG A 442 -7.01 11.63 25.87
CA ARG A 442 -5.99 10.69 25.34
C ARG A 442 -5.21 10.02 26.47
N LEU A 443 -4.77 10.77 27.47
CA LEU A 443 -3.99 10.26 28.58
C LEU A 443 -4.81 9.34 29.49
N GLN A 444 -6.04 9.71 29.83
CA GLN A 444 -6.96 8.85 30.59
C GLN A 444 -7.21 7.53 29.87
N ARG A 445 -7.44 7.57 28.57
CA ARG A 445 -7.56 6.36 27.76
C ARG A 445 -6.28 5.55 27.74
N GLY A 446 -5.11 6.22 27.62
CA GLY A 446 -3.81 5.57 27.63
C GLY A 446 -3.49 4.86 28.93
N VAL A 447 -3.93 5.40 30.06
CA VAL A 447 -3.82 4.73 31.37
C VAL A 447 -4.71 3.48 31.40
N ALA A 448 -5.98 3.61 30.98
CA ALA A 448 -6.94 2.51 30.97
C ALA A 448 -6.52 1.35 30.05
N GLU A 449 -5.93 1.64 28.89
CA GLU A 449 -5.49 0.67 27.89
C GLU A 449 -4.02 0.25 28.05
N GLN A 450 -3.29 0.76 29.05
CA GLN A 450 -1.83 0.57 29.26
C GLN A 450 -1.02 0.93 27.99
N ALA A 451 -1.43 1.96 27.27
CA ALA A 451 -0.88 2.37 25.98
C ALA A 451 -0.47 3.87 26.00
N LEU A 452 0.31 4.25 27.02
CA LEU A 452 0.88 5.59 27.13
C LEU A 452 2.05 5.77 26.15
N PRO A 453 2.24 6.98 25.58
CA PRO A 453 3.43 7.31 24.81
C PRO A 453 4.66 7.51 25.72
N ASP A 454 5.87 7.30 25.16
CA ASP A 454 7.12 7.67 25.83
C ASP A 454 7.39 9.17 25.71
N PHE A 455 6.90 9.79 24.62
CA PHE A 455 7.17 11.17 24.29
C PHE A 455 5.97 11.84 23.59
N ILE A 456 5.62 13.04 24.02
CA ILE A 456 4.61 13.88 23.36
C ILE A 456 5.26 15.15 22.83
N LEU A 457 5.09 15.40 21.53
CA LEU A 457 5.46 16.63 20.85
C LEU A 457 4.22 17.49 20.63
N ILE A 458 4.29 18.77 20.95
CA ILE A 458 3.24 19.74 20.63
C ILE A 458 3.73 20.65 19.50
N ASP A 459 2.92 20.82 18.43
CA ASP A 459 3.17 21.85 17.40
C ASP A 459 2.84 23.22 18.00
N GLY A 460 3.78 23.76 18.80
CA GLY A 460 3.57 25.00 19.50
C GLY A 460 4.70 25.40 20.42
N GLY A 461 4.55 26.58 21.01
CA GLY A 461 5.53 27.19 21.89
C GLY A 461 5.34 26.82 23.37
N ARG A 462 6.02 27.60 24.24
CA ARG A 462 6.02 27.39 25.69
C ARG A 462 4.64 27.40 26.35
N GLY A 463 3.70 28.20 25.86
CA GLY A 463 2.37 28.25 26.43
C GLY A 463 1.61 26.94 26.32
N GLN A 464 1.61 26.34 25.12
CA GLN A 464 0.97 25.05 24.88
C GLN A 464 1.68 23.90 25.62
N LEU A 465 3.02 23.95 25.69
CA LEU A 465 3.81 23.02 26.50
C LEU A 465 3.44 23.12 27.99
N GLY A 466 3.20 24.34 28.50
CA GLY A 466 2.77 24.56 29.87
C GLY A 466 1.42 23.90 30.23
N VAL A 467 0.49 23.88 29.27
CA VAL A 467 -0.79 23.17 29.44
C VAL A 467 -0.58 21.67 29.61
N LEU A 468 0.28 21.08 28.76
CA LEU A 468 0.57 19.65 28.83
C LEU A 468 1.31 19.29 30.14
N THR A 469 2.29 20.07 30.55
CA THR A 469 3.02 19.83 31.82
C THR A 469 2.10 19.89 33.03
N ALA A 470 1.25 20.89 33.12
CA ALA A 470 0.28 21.00 34.22
C ALA A 470 -0.68 19.80 34.26
N LEU A 471 -1.15 19.36 33.10
CA LEU A 471 -2.02 18.18 32.99
C LEU A 471 -1.33 16.88 33.41
N LEU A 472 -0.05 16.71 33.05
CA LEU A 472 0.73 15.53 33.47
C LEU A 472 0.95 15.51 34.99
N ASP A 473 1.18 16.66 35.60
CA ASP A 473 1.29 16.79 37.06
C ASP A 473 -0.03 16.40 37.76
N GLU A 474 -1.17 16.91 37.28
CA GLU A 474 -2.48 16.55 37.78
C GLU A 474 -2.80 15.06 37.69
N LEU A 475 -2.33 14.40 36.62
CA LEU A 475 -2.55 12.97 36.41
C LEU A 475 -1.46 12.06 37.01
N GLY A 476 -0.43 12.63 37.63
CA GLY A 476 0.72 11.87 38.17
C GLY A 476 1.60 11.20 37.11
N LEU A 477 1.61 11.71 35.87
CA LEU A 477 2.30 11.11 34.73
C LEU A 477 3.60 11.81 34.34
N THR A 478 4.05 12.82 35.08
CA THR A 478 5.23 13.65 34.77
C THR A 478 6.52 12.83 34.63
N GLN A 479 6.66 11.73 35.37
CA GLN A 479 7.83 10.86 35.27
C GLN A 479 7.66 9.76 34.20
N ALA A 480 6.44 9.52 33.74
CA ALA A 480 6.14 8.45 32.78
C ALA A 480 6.28 8.90 31.32
N ILE A 481 5.98 10.19 31.05
CA ILE A 481 5.90 10.72 29.69
C ILE A 481 6.78 11.97 29.57
N ALA A 482 7.73 11.93 28.65
CA ALA A 482 8.52 13.10 28.31
C ALA A 482 7.78 14.00 27.31
N VAL A 483 8.02 15.31 27.37
CA VAL A 483 7.29 16.27 26.53
C VAL A 483 8.18 17.35 25.96
N ALA A 484 7.85 17.82 24.76
CA ALA A 484 8.46 19.01 24.16
C ALA A 484 7.46 19.82 23.33
N GLY A 485 7.68 21.12 23.26
CA GLY A 485 7.01 21.99 22.29
C GLY A 485 7.95 22.33 21.13
N MET A 486 7.47 22.26 19.89
CA MET A 486 8.26 22.62 18.71
C MET A 486 7.64 23.86 18.05
N ALA A 487 8.35 24.97 18.07
CA ALA A 487 7.90 26.19 17.41
C ALA A 487 8.46 26.29 15.99
N LYS A 488 7.60 26.68 15.05
CA LYS A 488 7.96 26.92 13.65
C LYS A 488 9.06 27.99 13.51
N SER A 489 9.98 27.75 12.59
CA SER A 489 10.95 28.75 12.19
C SER A 489 10.24 30.00 11.66
N ARG A 490 10.54 31.19 12.18
CA ARG A 490 10.04 32.44 11.63
C ARG A 490 10.96 32.90 10.51
N VAL A 491 10.42 33.09 9.33
CA VAL A 491 11.10 33.76 8.23
C VAL A 491 11.17 35.25 8.55
N ARG A 492 12.32 35.78 8.89
CA ARG A 492 12.55 37.23 8.95
C ARG A 492 12.87 37.69 7.52
N ALA A 493 11.91 38.28 6.86
CA ALA A 493 12.18 39.04 5.66
C ALA A 493 12.93 40.32 6.04
N ASN A 494 14.21 40.36 5.75
CA ASN A 494 14.98 41.59 5.91
C ASN A 494 14.68 42.49 4.71
N VAL A 495 14.09 43.67 4.91
CA VAL A 495 13.57 44.60 3.90
C VAL A 495 14.67 45.16 2.97
N ARG A 496 15.94 44.87 3.20
CA ARG A 496 17.09 45.41 2.44
C ARG A 496 18.08 44.40 1.87
N GLY A 497 17.85 43.10 1.92
CA GLY A 497 18.87 42.16 1.44
C GLY A 497 18.29 40.88 0.83
N LYS A 498 18.95 40.38 -0.21
CA LYS A 498 18.63 39.15 -0.98
C LYS A 498 18.82 37.83 -0.23
N SER A 499 18.96 37.80 1.09
CA SER A 499 19.11 36.58 1.89
C SER A 499 17.90 36.37 2.78
N VAL A 500 17.18 35.27 2.56
CA VAL A 500 16.10 34.79 3.43
C VAL A 500 16.75 33.91 4.51
N GLU A 501 16.99 34.46 5.70
CA GLU A 501 17.43 33.67 6.85
C GLU A 501 16.21 32.93 7.44
N ARG A 502 16.21 31.62 7.33
CA ARG A 502 15.32 30.76 8.09
C ARG A 502 15.87 30.60 9.50
N SER A 503 15.12 31.01 10.52
CA SER A 503 15.49 30.69 11.90
C SER A 503 15.44 29.18 12.12
N GLU A 504 16.36 28.63 12.91
CA GLU A 504 16.40 27.21 13.27
C GLU A 504 15.14 26.81 14.04
N GLU A 505 14.69 25.57 13.87
CA GLU A 505 13.57 25.01 14.64
C GLU A 505 13.98 24.84 16.10
N ARG A 506 13.12 25.26 17.01
CA ARG A 506 13.39 25.37 18.44
C ARG A 506 12.51 24.41 19.23
N LEU A 507 13.15 23.52 19.99
CA LEU A 507 12.49 22.60 20.91
C LEU A 507 12.50 23.17 22.33
N PHE A 508 11.32 23.38 22.88
CA PHE A 508 11.12 23.82 24.25
C PHE A 508 10.89 22.61 25.15
N LEU A 509 11.67 22.51 26.21
CA LEU A 509 11.54 21.46 27.22
C LEU A 509 11.05 22.05 28.54
N PRO A 510 10.29 21.29 29.36
CA PRO A 510 9.89 21.74 30.69
C PRO A 510 11.08 22.13 31.55
N GLY A 511 10.92 23.18 32.35
CA GLY A 511 11.98 23.66 33.28
C GLY A 511 13.19 24.33 32.65
N ARG A 512 13.28 24.42 31.30
CA ARG A 512 14.41 25.06 30.61
C ARG A 512 14.09 26.45 30.08
N LYS A 513 14.93 27.44 30.42
CA LYS A 513 14.83 28.80 29.88
C LYS A 513 15.19 28.87 28.38
N ASN A 514 16.22 28.13 27.96
CA ASN A 514 16.68 28.15 26.57
C ASN A 514 16.14 26.94 25.79
N PRO A 515 15.70 27.12 24.53
CA PRO A 515 15.30 26.02 23.69
C PRO A 515 16.50 25.13 23.33
N VAL A 516 16.25 23.86 23.09
CA VAL A 516 17.21 22.95 22.50
C VAL A 516 17.16 23.14 20.99
N ILE A 517 18.34 23.33 20.38
CA ILE A 517 18.52 23.43 18.94
C ILE A 517 19.20 22.14 18.49
N LEU A 518 18.55 21.39 17.62
CA LEU A 518 19.17 20.24 16.97
C LEU A 518 19.89 20.69 15.69
N PRO A 519 21.04 20.10 15.36
CA PRO A 519 21.78 20.47 14.16
C PRO A 519 20.90 20.39 12.90
N ALA A 520 21.00 21.40 12.03
CA ALA A 520 20.29 21.41 10.77
C ALA A 520 20.68 20.16 9.94
N GLY A 521 19.69 19.44 9.42
CA GLY A 521 19.89 18.20 8.67
C GLY A 521 20.18 16.96 9.51
N SER A 522 20.18 17.04 10.86
CA SER A 522 20.35 15.84 11.68
C SER A 522 19.15 14.89 11.55
N PRO A 523 19.38 13.55 11.58
CA PRO A 523 18.29 12.57 11.56
C PRO A 523 17.27 12.78 12.68
N ALA A 524 17.72 13.21 13.87
CA ALA A 524 16.85 13.51 15.01
C ALA A 524 15.88 14.67 14.72
N LEU A 525 16.40 15.78 14.17
CA LEU A 525 15.57 16.90 13.74
C LEU A 525 14.60 16.49 12.65
N PHE A 526 15.07 15.72 11.66
CA PHE A 526 14.23 15.23 10.56
C PHE A 526 13.06 14.38 11.05
N LEU A 527 13.29 13.46 12.00
CA LEU A 527 12.23 12.62 12.55
C LEU A 527 11.19 13.44 13.32
N LEU A 528 11.62 14.36 14.18
CA LEU A 528 10.69 15.21 14.95
C LEU A 528 9.90 16.16 14.05
N THR A 529 10.55 16.77 13.07
CA THR A 529 9.90 17.61 12.06
C THR A 529 8.87 16.81 11.26
N ARG A 530 9.26 15.62 10.82
CA ARG A 530 8.35 14.72 10.10
C ARG A 530 7.13 14.33 10.92
N LEU A 531 7.29 14.02 12.21
CA LEU A 531 6.19 13.70 13.11
C LEU A 531 5.23 14.90 13.25
N ARG A 532 5.76 16.12 13.43
CA ARG A 532 4.97 17.35 13.45
C ARG A 532 4.22 17.58 12.13
N ASP A 533 4.93 17.49 11.01
CA ASP A 533 4.36 17.75 9.68
C ASP A 533 3.27 16.72 9.32
N GLU A 534 3.42 15.47 9.77
CA GLU A 534 2.38 14.44 9.65
C GLU A 534 1.12 14.80 10.46
N ALA A 535 1.25 15.29 11.70
CA ALA A 535 0.12 15.75 12.50
C ALA A 535 -0.62 16.91 11.80
N HIS A 536 0.15 17.88 11.29
CA HIS A 536 -0.37 19.03 10.57
C HIS A 536 -1.04 18.63 9.23
N ARG A 537 -0.42 17.75 8.44
CA ARG A 537 -0.98 17.22 7.20
C ARG A 537 -2.30 16.49 7.46
N PHE A 538 -2.33 15.65 8.49
CA PHE A 538 -3.52 14.89 8.89
C PHE A 538 -4.66 15.82 9.31
N ALA A 539 -4.35 16.94 10.00
CA ALA A 539 -5.32 17.98 10.32
C ALA A 539 -5.90 18.65 9.06
N ILE A 540 -5.06 19.05 8.11
CA ILE A 540 -5.49 19.68 6.87
C ILE A 540 -6.41 18.76 6.05
N ASP A 541 -6.08 17.49 5.92
CA ASP A 541 -6.89 16.52 5.18
C ASP A 541 -8.28 16.35 5.79
N TYR A 542 -8.37 16.33 7.12
CA TYR A 542 -9.67 16.28 7.82
C TYR A 542 -10.49 17.55 7.62
N HIS A 543 -9.85 18.71 7.68
CA HIS A 543 -10.52 20.00 7.39
C HIS A 543 -11.05 20.08 5.96
N ARG A 544 -10.32 19.53 4.99
CA ARG A 544 -10.80 19.43 3.60
C ARG A 544 -12.04 18.53 3.49
N GLN A 545 -12.03 17.40 4.19
CA GLN A 545 -13.20 16.50 4.24
C GLN A 545 -14.40 17.12 4.91
N LEU A 546 -14.20 17.82 6.04
CA LEU A 546 -15.29 18.54 6.73
C LEU A 546 -15.87 19.65 5.87
N ARG A 547 -15.03 20.48 5.22
CA ARG A 547 -15.49 21.53 4.30
C ARG A 547 -16.31 20.95 3.15
N GLY A 548 -15.83 19.88 2.53
CA GLY A 548 -16.57 19.20 1.46
C GLY A 548 -17.94 18.67 1.93
N ARG A 549 -18.02 18.14 3.18
CA ARG A 549 -19.30 17.70 3.75
C ARG A 549 -20.25 18.86 4.07
N THR A 550 -19.74 19.96 4.60
CA THR A 550 -20.54 21.15 4.94
C THR A 550 -21.04 21.82 3.68
N GLN A 551 -20.20 21.97 2.66
CA GLN A 551 -20.57 22.55 1.38
C GLN A 551 -21.64 21.69 0.69
N LEU A 552 -21.45 20.39 0.62
CA LEU A 552 -22.45 19.48 0.06
C LEU A 552 -23.78 19.51 0.86
N ALA A 553 -23.70 19.56 2.20
CA ALA A 553 -24.88 19.68 3.04
C ALA A 553 -25.65 20.99 2.76
N SER A 554 -24.94 22.09 2.48
CA SER A 554 -25.54 23.36 2.06
C SER A 554 -26.15 23.27 0.66
N GLU A 555 -25.42 22.68 -0.31
CA GLU A 555 -25.89 22.45 -1.68
C GLU A 555 -27.18 21.59 -1.67
N LEU A 556 -27.22 20.53 -0.88
CA LEU A 556 -28.40 19.66 -0.75
C LEU A 556 -29.58 20.34 -0.07
N THR A 557 -29.34 21.25 0.89
CA THR A 557 -30.41 21.98 1.59
C THR A 557 -31.07 23.02 0.68
N ALA A 558 -30.35 23.52 -0.32
CA ALA A 558 -30.89 24.46 -1.32
C ALA A 558 -31.89 23.80 -2.30
N ILE A 559 -31.96 22.46 -2.33
CA ILE A 559 -32.83 21.73 -3.25
C ILE A 559 -34.23 21.57 -2.64
N PRO A 560 -35.31 22.12 -3.27
CA PRO A 560 -36.66 21.96 -2.77
C PRO A 560 -37.07 20.49 -2.67
N GLY A 561 -37.49 20.09 -1.47
CA GLY A 561 -37.87 18.70 -1.15
C GLY A 561 -36.78 17.88 -0.47
N ILE A 562 -35.58 18.39 -0.25
CA ILE A 562 -34.52 17.74 0.53
C ILE A 562 -34.42 18.36 1.93
N GLY A 563 -35.24 17.86 2.84
CA GLY A 563 -35.16 18.22 4.26
C GLY A 563 -34.05 17.44 5.01
N PRO A 564 -33.87 17.74 6.32
CA PRO A 564 -32.80 17.14 7.13
C PRO A 564 -32.78 15.60 7.15
N GLN A 565 -33.95 14.98 7.10
CA GLN A 565 -34.06 13.51 7.10
C GLN A 565 -33.58 12.91 5.77
N ARG A 566 -34.04 13.43 4.64
CA ARG A 566 -33.62 12.96 3.31
C ARG A 566 -32.15 13.22 3.05
N ARG A 567 -31.63 14.34 3.50
CA ARG A 567 -30.20 14.65 3.44
C ARG A 567 -29.34 13.61 4.20
N ARG A 568 -29.76 13.24 5.43
CA ARG A 568 -29.07 12.18 6.19
C ARG A 568 -29.14 10.83 5.49
N ALA A 569 -30.27 10.50 4.92
CA ALA A 569 -30.47 9.27 4.17
C ALA A 569 -29.59 9.21 2.92
N LEU A 570 -29.52 10.29 2.10
CA LEU A 570 -28.64 10.42 0.95
C LEU A 570 -27.15 10.23 1.32
N LEU A 571 -26.68 10.95 2.33
CA LEU A 571 -25.30 10.84 2.79
C LEU A 571 -24.95 9.46 3.36
N ARG A 572 -25.92 8.77 3.97
CA ARG A 572 -25.75 7.40 4.46
C ARG A 572 -25.71 6.38 3.33
N HIS A 573 -26.60 6.52 2.35
CA HIS A 573 -26.72 5.59 1.22
C HIS A 573 -25.49 5.63 0.31
N PHE A 574 -25.03 6.83 -0.07
CA PHE A 574 -23.89 6.99 -0.97
C PHE A 574 -22.51 7.03 -0.27
N GLY A 575 -22.46 7.11 1.05
CA GLY A 575 -21.25 7.00 1.88
C GLY A 575 -20.27 8.17 1.74
N SER A 576 -20.18 8.82 0.59
CA SER A 576 -19.26 9.96 0.37
C SER A 576 -19.87 11.02 -0.56
N SER A 577 -19.38 12.27 -0.41
CA SER A 577 -19.77 13.38 -1.28
C SER A 577 -19.36 13.15 -2.75
N ALA A 578 -18.23 12.52 -2.98
CA ALA A 578 -17.75 12.21 -4.32
C ALA A 578 -18.67 11.20 -5.02
N ARG A 579 -19.10 10.15 -4.31
CA ARG A 579 -19.99 9.14 -4.85
C ARG A 579 -21.41 9.68 -5.10
N LEU A 580 -21.90 10.56 -4.23
CA LEU A 580 -23.19 11.22 -4.47
C LEU A 580 -23.12 12.16 -5.68
N LYS A 581 -22.02 12.90 -5.86
CA LYS A 581 -21.83 13.76 -7.05
C LYS A 581 -21.64 12.98 -8.35
N SER A 582 -21.21 11.73 -8.31
CA SER A 582 -21.07 10.85 -9.46
C SER A 582 -22.25 9.88 -9.64
N ALA A 583 -23.29 9.97 -8.81
CA ALA A 583 -24.44 9.09 -8.87
C ALA A 583 -25.27 9.35 -10.13
N THR A 584 -25.68 8.28 -10.80
CA THR A 584 -26.58 8.36 -11.96
C THR A 584 -28.02 8.67 -11.53
N LEU A 585 -28.83 9.16 -12.47
CA LEU A 585 -30.24 9.44 -12.19
C LEU A 585 -30.99 8.17 -11.73
N ASP A 586 -30.65 7.02 -12.29
CA ASP A 586 -31.29 5.74 -11.95
C ASP A 586 -30.91 5.28 -10.54
N GLU A 587 -29.64 5.47 -10.11
CA GLU A 587 -29.21 5.21 -8.74
C GLU A 587 -29.94 6.11 -7.73
N LEU A 588 -30.16 7.37 -8.07
CA LEU A 588 -30.90 8.31 -7.24
C LEU A 588 -32.39 7.96 -7.16
N ARG A 589 -33.01 7.52 -8.28
CA ARG A 589 -34.40 7.05 -8.33
C ARG A 589 -34.62 5.75 -7.56
N ALA A 590 -33.64 4.86 -7.54
CA ALA A 590 -33.69 3.60 -6.81
C ALA A 590 -33.60 3.77 -5.29
N MET A 591 -33.29 4.97 -4.80
CA MET A 591 -33.13 5.21 -3.37
C MET A 591 -34.48 5.22 -2.63
N PRO A 592 -34.67 4.38 -1.58
CA PRO A 592 -35.90 4.38 -0.79
C PRO A 592 -36.19 5.74 -0.13
N GLY A 593 -37.42 6.25 -0.29
CA GLY A 593 -37.84 7.51 0.34
C GLY A 593 -37.46 8.80 -0.40
N LEU A 594 -36.87 8.70 -1.60
CA LEU A 594 -36.58 9.85 -2.45
C LEU A 594 -37.61 9.91 -3.62
N PRO A 595 -38.54 10.89 -3.67
CA PRO A 595 -39.49 11.02 -4.78
C PRO A 595 -38.78 11.30 -6.10
N GLN A 596 -39.33 10.76 -7.21
CA GLN A 596 -38.72 10.89 -8.54
C GLN A 596 -38.39 12.33 -8.95
N GLY A 597 -39.32 13.27 -8.75
CA GLY A 597 -39.09 14.68 -9.07
C GLY A 597 -38.05 15.35 -8.19
N VAL A 598 -37.72 14.80 -6.99
CA VAL A 598 -36.62 15.29 -6.14
C VAL A 598 -35.31 14.68 -6.64
N ALA A 599 -35.29 13.41 -7.06
CA ALA A 599 -34.10 12.77 -7.63
C ALA A 599 -33.65 13.47 -8.93
N GLU A 600 -34.58 13.86 -9.77
CA GLU A 600 -34.29 14.60 -11.01
C GLU A 600 -33.71 15.99 -10.75
N ARG A 601 -34.30 16.75 -9.83
CA ARG A 601 -33.75 18.07 -9.42
C ARG A 601 -32.38 17.94 -8.77
N LEU A 602 -32.18 16.93 -7.93
CA LEU A 602 -30.90 16.64 -7.31
C LEU A 602 -29.85 16.32 -8.38
N HIS A 603 -30.17 15.43 -9.31
CA HIS A 603 -29.27 15.08 -10.41
C HIS A 603 -28.93 16.30 -11.26
N ALA A 604 -29.92 17.07 -11.68
CA ALA A 604 -29.71 18.28 -12.46
C ALA A 604 -28.79 19.30 -11.75
N GLN A 605 -28.95 19.49 -10.45
CA GLN A 605 -28.17 20.45 -9.68
C GLN A 605 -26.74 19.95 -9.39
N LEU A 606 -26.55 18.65 -9.13
CA LEU A 606 -25.22 18.07 -8.95
C LEU A 606 -24.39 18.09 -10.25
N HIS A 607 -25.07 18.10 -11.42
CA HIS A 607 -24.46 18.11 -12.76
C HIS A 607 -24.67 19.43 -13.50
N ALA A 608 -25.19 20.46 -12.86
CA ALA A 608 -25.44 21.80 -13.46
C ALA A 608 -24.19 22.52 -13.99
N GLY A 609 -22.99 21.99 -13.74
CA GLY A 609 -21.72 22.44 -14.35
C GLY A 609 -21.28 21.62 -15.56
N GLU A 610 -21.99 20.55 -15.93
CA GLU A 610 -21.73 19.74 -17.12
C GLU A 610 -22.69 20.16 -18.25
N PRO A 611 -22.19 20.50 -19.46
CA PRO A 611 -23.09 20.78 -20.57
C PRO A 611 -23.93 19.55 -20.89
N PRO A 612 -25.18 19.70 -21.32
CA PRO A 612 -26.12 18.61 -21.56
C PRO A 612 -25.51 17.62 -22.58
N THR A 613 -25.40 16.36 -22.18
CA THR A 613 -25.17 15.27 -23.12
C THR A 613 -26.38 15.21 -24.03
N GLY A 614 -26.19 15.65 -25.27
CA GLY A 614 -27.23 15.70 -26.29
C GLY A 614 -27.89 14.36 -26.45
N ALA A 615 -29.22 14.38 -26.44
CA ALA A 615 -30.06 13.36 -27.00
C ALA A 615 -29.68 13.15 -28.45
N HIS A 616 -29.25 11.96 -28.80
CA HIS A 616 -29.24 11.50 -30.17
C HIS A 616 -30.36 10.49 -30.32
N SER A 617 -31.39 10.97 -31.06
CA SER A 617 -32.35 10.15 -31.78
C SER A 617 -31.64 9.25 -32.79
#